data_8e4a0239c8c509993e6353d523ce3f85
#
_entry.id   8e4a0239c8c509993e6353d523ce3f85
#
_cell.length_a   1.000
_cell.length_b   1.000
_cell.length_c   1.000
_cell.angle_alpha   90.00
_cell.angle_beta   90.00
_cell.angle_gamma   90.00
#
_symmetry.space_group_name_H-M   'P 1'
#
loop_
_entity.id
_entity.type
_entity.pdbx_description
1 polymer ?
#
loop_
_entity_poly.entity_id
_entity_poly.type
_entity_poly.pdbx_seq_one_letter_code
_entity_poly.pdbx_strand_id
1 'polypeptide(L)'
;MNRKRAERGFALLLVLWTLSLLALLLSSLLAEGRSDLSLATNLRAAASAEAAADGALAEAIFHLLPGTPQPWQAGPRTLAIGAARVRLLIGNEGGKVNPNLADPTLLTALLGAVGADPASAAMIAQAIVDWRGPELAPADHAALMAQYLARGRATGEIYLPPGEPFENLDEVGLVLGMTPALRDRLRPHLSLATLDDPAPALADPAVAAALAQLGPAAGAATTTPGIAFSIEAYAETGGARFTRRAVVRIGATQSGRAYAILAWDQAP
;
A
#
# COMPACT_ATOMS: atom_id res chain seq x y z
N MET A 1 33.20 -64.93 -47.20
CA MET A 1 33.84 -64.39 -45.96
C MET A 1 33.29 -62.98 -45.52
N ASN A 2 32.18 -62.48 -46.06
CA ASN A 2 31.71 -61.10 -45.79
C ASN A 2 30.56 -60.92 -44.82
N ARG A 3 29.81 -61.99 -44.45
CA ARG A 3 28.61 -61.86 -43.50
C ARG A 3 29.01 -61.48 -42.09
N LYS A 4 30.04 -62.04 -41.52
CA LYS A 4 30.49 -61.77 -40.15
C LYS A 4 31.03 -60.32 -39.93
N ARG A 5 31.46 -59.61 -40.99
CA ARG A 5 31.81 -58.19 -40.87
C ARG A 5 30.64 -57.24 -40.86
N ALA A 6 29.58 -57.55 -41.60
CA ALA A 6 28.31 -56.78 -41.61
C ALA A 6 27.59 -56.85 -40.28
N GLU A 7 27.57 -58.02 -39.66
CA GLU A 7 26.90 -58.22 -38.34
C GLU A 7 27.65 -57.46 -37.21
N ARG A 8 28.97 -57.35 -37.26
CA ARG A 8 29.77 -56.55 -36.30
C ARG A 8 29.52 -55.06 -36.44
N GLY A 9 29.31 -54.55 -37.66
CA GLY A 9 29.00 -53.14 -37.88
C GLY A 9 27.60 -52.77 -37.38
N PHE A 10 26.64 -53.67 -37.59
CA PHE A 10 25.28 -53.46 -37.09
C PHE A 10 25.20 -53.48 -35.56
N ALA A 11 25.88 -54.41 -34.90
CA ALA A 11 25.97 -54.48 -33.46
C ALA A 11 26.55 -53.21 -32.84
N LEU A 12 27.61 -52.66 -33.49
CA LEU A 12 28.25 -51.39 -33.03
C LEU A 12 27.29 -50.20 -33.16
N LEU A 13 26.55 -50.10 -34.25
CA LEU A 13 25.50 -49.09 -34.47
C LEU A 13 24.40 -49.16 -33.42
N LEU A 14 23.96 -50.37 -33.07
CA LEU A 14 22.93 -50.59 -32.09
C LEU A 14 23.38 -50.17 -30.67
N VAL A 15 24.64 -50.52 -30.30
CA VAL A 15 25.24 -50.10 -29.04
C VAL A 15 25.41 -48.57 -29.00
N LEU A 16 25.87 -47.95 -30.09
CA LEU A 16 26.01 -46.50 -30.14
C LEU A 16 24.65 -45.78 -30.00
N TRP A 17 23.61 -46.33 -30.64
CA TRP A 17 22.25 -45.80 -30.57
C TRP A 17 21.65 -45.92 -29.17
N THR A 18 21.82 -47.08 -28.51
CA THR A 18 21.35 -47.29 -27.13
C THR A 18 22.10 -46.41 -26.16
N LEU A 19 23.41 -46.23 -26.30
CA LEU A 19 24.18 -45.29 -25.47
C LEU A 19 23.72 -43.84 -25.68
N SER A 20 23.48 -43.44 -26.90
CA SER A 20 22.99 -42.09 -27.22
C SER A 20 21.57 -41.84 -26.63
N LEU A 21 20.69 -42.83 -26.75
CA LEU A 21 19.37 -42.76 -26.14
C LEU A 21 19.45 -42.70 -24.61
N LEU A 22 20.31 -43.51 -23.99
CA LEU A 22 20.51 -43.51 -22.55
C LEU A 22 21.10 -42.16 -22.07
N ALA A 23 22.04 -41.62 -22.79
CA ALA A 23 22.64 -40.31 -22.50
C ALA A 23 21.60 -39.20 -22.61
N LEU A 24 20.69 -39.25 -23.61
CA LEU A 24 19.56 -38.30 -23.74
C LEU A 24 18.61 -38.39 -22.58
N LEU A 25 18.21 -39.60 -22.18
CA LEU A 25 17.32 -39.80 -21.04
C LEU A 25 17.93 -39.34 -19.71
N LEU A 26 19.21 -39.61 -19.47
CA LEU A 26 19.92 -39.12 -18.29
C LEU A 26 20.02 -37.57 -18.32
N SER A 27 20.25 -36.99 -19.46
CA SER A 27 20.33 -35.54 -19.63
C SER A 27 19.01 -34.86 -19.33
N SER A 28 17.88 -35.43 -19.79
CA SER A 28 16.54 -34.90 -19.48
C SER A 28 16.22 -34.99 -17.98
N LEU A 29 16.50 -36.11 -17.34
CA LEU A 29 16.27 -36.33 -15.92
C LEU A 29 17.08 -35.36 -15.04
N LEU A 30 18.35 -35.12 -15.42
CA LEU A 30 19.21 -34.13 -14.73
C LEU A 30 18.74 -32.69 -14.93
N ALA A 31 18.16 -32.38 -16.09
CA ALA A 31 17.61 -31.05 -16.37
C ALA A 31 16.37 -30.79 -15.52
N GLU A 32 15.45 -31.75 -15.41
CA GLU A 32 14.26 -31.66 -14.53
C GLU A 32 14.66 -31.49 -13.06
N GLY A 33 15.60 -32.31 -12.56
CA GLY A 33 16.05 -32.20 -11.18
C GLY A 33 16.70 -30.86 -10.82
N ARG A 34 17.40 -30.22 -11.78
CA ARG A 34 17.95 -28.87 -11.58
C ARG A 34 16.87 -27.80 -11.54
N SER A 35 15.85 -27.93 -12.37
CA SER A 35 14.70 -27.02 -12.39
C SER A 35 13.93 -27.07 -11.07
N ASP A 36 13.66 -28.27 -10.57
CA ASP A 36 12.95 -28.48 -9.30
C ASP A 36 13.72 -27.92 -8.10
N LEU A 37 15.04 -28.12 -8.06
CA LEU A 37 15.89 -27.54 -7.02
C LEU A 37 15.92 -26.03 -7.06
N SER A 38 15.96 -25.42 -8.25
CA SER A 38 15.91 -23.97 -8.44
C SER A 38 14.57 -23.42 -7.98
N LEU A 39 13.47 -24.07 -8.34
CA LEU A 39 12.13 -23.67 -7.92
C LEU A 39 11.99 -23.76 -6.39
N ALA A 40 12.40 -24.88 -5.78
CA ALA A 40 12.35 -25.04 -4.32
C ALA A 40 13.18 -23.98 -3.58
N THR A 41 14.37 -23.65 -4.13
CA THR A 41 15.24 -22.62 -3.55
C THR A 41 14.60 -21.24 -3.64
N ASN A 42 14.01 -20.90 -4.79
CA ASN A 42 13.32 -19.62 -4.99
C ASN A 42 12.08 -19.48 -4.10
N LEU A 43 11.27 -20.53 -4.00
CA LEU A 43 10.10 -20.55 -3.11
C LEU A 43 10.50 -20.39 -1.64
N ARG A 44 11.58 -21.06 -1.21
CA ARG A 44 12.10 -20.91 0.15
C ARG A 44 12.62 -19.49 0.40
N ALA A 45 13.32 -18.91 -0.55
CA ALA A 45 13.80 -17.53 -0.45
C ALA A 45 12.64 -16.53 -0.37
N ALA A 46 11.61 -16.70 -1.21
CA ALA A 46 10.40 -15.87 -1.18
C ALA A 46 9.67 -15.96 0.17
N ALA A 47 9.40 -17.17 0.65
CA ALA A 47 8.77 -17.38 1.96
C ALA A 47 9.61 -16.82 3.12
N SER A 48 10.95 -16.91 3.02
CA SER A 48 11.85 -16.32 4.02
C SER A 48 11.83 -14.79 3.99
N ALA A 49 11.73 -14.18 2.81
CA ALA A 49 11.61 -12.73 2.66
C ALA A 49 10.26 -12.24 3.23
N GLU A 50 9.17 -12.94 2.94
CA GLU A 50 7.85 -12.64 3.49
C GLU A 50 7.84 -12.73 5.02
N ALA A 51 8.29 -13.84 5.59
CA ALA A 51 8.37 -14.03 7.03
C ALA A 51 9.25 -12.96 7.71
N ALA A 52 10.33 -12.53 7.07
CA ALA A 52 11.18 -11.47 7.57
C ALA A 52 10.50 -10.11 7.56
N ALA A 53 9.73 -9.78 6.51
CA ALA A 53 8.94 -8.55 6.45
C ALA A 53 7.87 -8.53 7.55
N ASP A 54 7.13 -9.62 7.73
CA ASP A 54 6.11 -9.76 8.76
C ASP A 54 6.72 -9.67 10.17
N GLY A 55 7.87 -10.32 10.39
CA GLY A 55 8.61 -10.22 11.65
C GLY A 55 9.08 -8.81 11.97
N ALA A 56 9.57 -8.08 10.96
CA ALA A 56 9.96 -6.68 11.12
C ALA A 56 8.79 -5.75 11.43
N LEU A 57 7.61 -6.01 10.85
CA LEU A 57 6.38 -5.28 11.21
C LEU A 57 5.96 -5.54 12.64
N ALA A 58 6.01 -6.80 13.07
CA ALA A 58 5.69 -7.16 14.47
C ALA A 58 6.65 -6.48 15.46
N GLU A 59 7.93 -6.43 15.13
CA GLU A 59 8.96 -5.72 15.93
C GLU A 59 8.68 -4.22 15.96
N ALA A 60 8.32 -3.63 14.82
CA ALA A 60 7.96 -2.21 14.75
C ALA A 60 6.74 -1.90 15.62
N ILE A 61 5.68 -2.70 15.54
CA ILE A 61 4.49 -2.55 16.37
C ILE A 61 4.88 -2.62 17.86
N PHE A 62 5.69 -3.60 18.26
CA PHE A 62 6.15 -3.73 19.63
C PHE A 62 6.87 -2.47 20.12
N HIS A 63 7.78 -1.92 19.33
CA HIS A 63 8.54 -0.72 19.70
C HIS A 63 7.75 0.58 19.63
N LEU A 64 6.61 0.59 18.93
CA LEU A 64 5.67 1.73 18.91
C LEU A 64 4.71 1.71 20.11
N LEU A 65 4.60 0.60 20.84
CA LEU A 65 3.74 0.51 22.02
C LEU A 65 4.29 1.37 23.17
N PRO A 66 3.42 2.06 23.94
CA PRO A 66 3.84 2.80 25.12
C PRO A 66 4.43 1.87 26.18
N GLY A 67 5.49 2.34 26.82
CA GLY A 67 6.15 1.59 27.91
C GLY A 67 7.18 0.54 27.46
N THR A 68 7.48 0.44 26.16
CA THR A 68 8.56 -0.42 25.68
C THR A 68 9.93 0.12 26.11
N PRO A 69 10.94 -0.76 26.35
CA PRO A 69 12.27 -0.31 26.79
C PRO A 69 13.01 0.58 25.80
N GLN A 70 12.69 0.48 24.51
CA GLN A 70 13.31 1.23 23.42
C GLN A 70 12.23 1.70 22.45
N PRO A 71 11.47 2.76 22.78
CA PRO A 71 10.40 3.24 21.91
C PRO A 71 10.95 3.77 20.60
N TRP A 72 10.28 3.39 19.50
CA TRP A 72 10.61 3.91 18.18
C TRP A 72 9.73 5.11 17.84
N GLN A 73 10.30 5.96 17.01
CA GLN A 73 9.59 7.08 16.39
C GLN A 73 9.47 6.84 14.90
N ALA A 74 8.61 7.60 14.23
CA ALA A 74 8.52 7.64 12.78
C ALA A 74 9.90 7.90 12.14
N GLY A 75 10.14 7.27 10.99
CA GLY A 75 11.39 7.39 10.25
C GLY A 75 11.86 6.05 9.66
N PRO A 76 12.95 6.11 8.88
CA PRO A 76 13.53 4.92 8.26
C PRO A 76 14.37 4.12 9.29
N ARG A 77 14.35 2.79 9.16
CA ARG A 77 15.17 1.86 9.95
C ARG A 77 15.65 0.70 9.09
N THR A 78 16.71 0.05 9.54
CA THR A 78 17.19 -1.19 8.92
C THR A 78 17.37 -2.23 10.01
N LEU A 79 16.81 -3.42 9.78
CA LEU A 79 16.87 -4.56 10.67
C LEU A 79 17.50 -5.76 9.96
N ALA A 80 18.03 -6.70 10.75
CA ALA A 80 18.40 -8.03 10.29
C ALA A 80 17.46 -9.04 10.96
N ILE A 81 16.64 -9.72 10.15
CA ILE A 81 15.72 -10.76 10.61
C ILE A 81 16.18 -12.09 10.02
N GLY A 82 16.79 -12.94 10.85
CA GLY A 82 17.46 -14.13 10.35
C GLY A 82 18.56 -13.79 9.34
N ALA A 83 18.48 -14.34 8.13
CA ALA A 83 19.39 -14.03 7.02
C ALA A 83 18.92 -12.86 6.14
N ALA A 84 17.73 -12.30 6.38
CA ALA A 84 17.18 -11.23 5.60
C ALA A 84 17.60 -9.86 6.13
N ARG A 85 17.85 -8.95 5.19
CA ARG A 85 17.94 -7.51 5.47
C ARG A 85 16.59 -6.87 5.22
N VAL A 86 16.06 -6.18 6.23
CA VAL A 86 14.77 -5.50 6.13
C VAL A 86 14.95 -4.00 6.30
N ARG A 87 14.44 -3.23 5.35
CA ARG A 87 14.30 -1.77 5.47
C ARG A 87 12.88 -1.47 5.89
N LEU A 88 12.72 -0.75 7.00
CA LEU A 88 11.45 -0.27 7.51
C LEU A 88 11.34 1.23 7.23
N LEU A 89 10.14 1.65 6.83
CA LEU A 89 9.73 3.04 6.84
C LEU A 89 8.48 3.16 7.73
N ILE A 90 8.60 3.92 8.82
CA ILE A 90 7.51 4.17 9.77
C ILE A 90 7.05 5.60 9.56
N GLY A 91 5.79 5.77 9.14
CA GLY A 91 5.13 7.07 9.01
C GLY A 91 4.15 7.29 10.15
N ASN A 92 4.10 8.53 10.68
CA ASN A 92 3.04 8.91 11.61
C ASN A 92 1.87 9.47 10.80
N GLU A 93 0.70 8.87 10.96
CA GLU A 93 -0.50 9.29 10.23
C GLU A 93 -1.20 10.50 10.88
N GLY A 94 -0.92 10.81 12.14
CA GLY A 94 -1.58 11.88 12.90
C GLY A 94 -1.35 13.30 12.40
N GLY A 95 -0.43 13.49 11.45
CA GLY A 95 -0.22 14.76 10.75
C GLY A 95 -0.96 14.87 9.42
N LYS A 96 -1.71 13.85 9.00
CA LYS A 96 -2.43 13.80 7.73
C LYS A 96 -3.92 14.11 7.92
N VAL A 97 -4.55 14.56 6.85
CA VAL A 97 -5.96 14.91 6.80
C VAL A 97 -6.80 13.67 6.47
N ASN A 98 -7.85 13.39 7.26
CA ASN A 98 -8.81 12.35 6.94
C ASN A 98 -9.94 12.93 6.08
N PRO A 99 -10.08 12.53 4.80
CA PRO A 99 -11.12 13.05 3.93
C PRO A 99 -12.53 12.68 4.40
N ASN A 100 -12.70 11.68 5.27
CA ASN A 100 -14.00 11.31 5.84
C ASN A 100 -14.44 12.22 6.98
N LEU A 101 -13.51 12.90 7.65
CA LEU A 101 -13.79 13.70 8.86
C LEU A 101 -13.53 15.18 8.65
N ALA A 102 -12.59 15.52 7.78
CA ALA A 102 -12.12 16.90 7.60
C ALA A 102 -13.24 17.87 7.21
N ASP A 103 -13.18 19.06 7.80
CA ASP A 103 -14.06 20.16 7.43
C ASP A 103 -13.81 20.64 6.00
N PRO A 104 -14.82 21.07 5.24
CA PRO A 104 -14.64 21.62 3.88
C PRO A 104 -13.62 22.75 3.80
N THR A 105 -13.47 23.55 4.84
CA THR A 105 -12.49 24.64 4.88
C THR A 105 -11.07 24.11 4.94
N LEU A 106 -10.79 23.06 5.72
CA LEU A 106 -9.49 22.38 5.77
C LEU A 106 -9.17 21.70 4.45
N LEU A 107 -10.14 21.04 3.84
CA LEU A 107 -9.96 20.40 2.52
C LEU A 107 -9.65 21.45 1.45
N THR A 108 -10.34 22.60 1.45
CA THR A 108 -10.10 23.71 0.52
C THR A 108 -8.69 24.28 0.69
N ALA A 109 -8.27 24.52 1.94
CA ALA A 109 -6.95 25.03 2.25
C ALA A 109 -5.85 24.04 1.81
N LEU A 110 -6.03 22.74 2.07
CA LEU A 110 -5.08 21.71 1.66
C LEU A 110 -5.01 21.58 0.12
N LEU A 111 -6.15 21.59 -0.56
CA LEU A 111 -6.19 21.57 -2.03
C LEU A 111 -5.45 22.78 -2.63
N GLY A 112 -5.63 23.97 -2.03
CA GLY A 112 -4.86 25.17 -2.39
C GLY A 112 -3.36 25.02 -2.14
N ALA A 113 -2.97 24.46 -1.00
CA ALA A 113 -1.57 24.22 -0.64
C ALA A 113 -0.87 23.24 -1.60
N VAL A 114 -1.60 22.24 -2.15
CA VAL A 114 -1.06 21.32 -3.16
C VAL A 114 -1.22 21.84 -4.60
N GLY A 115 -1.65 23.10 -4.78
CA GLY A 115 -1.61 23.83 -6.04
C GLY A 115 -2.90 23.72 -6.89
N ALA A 116 -4.06 23.54 -6.27
CA ALA A 116 -5.33 23.81 -6.92
C ALA A 116 -5.61 25.32 -6.94
N ASP A 117 -6.26 25.82 -7.98
CA ASP A 117 -6.77 27.19 -7.97
C ASP A 117 -7.93 27.33 -6.96
N PRO A 118 -8.19 28.54 -6.42
CA PRO A 118 -9.15 28.71 -5.33
C PRO A 118 -10.59 28.24 -5.66
N ALA A 119 -11.04 28.43 -6.90
CA ALA A 119 -12.39 28.01 -7.29
C ALA A 119 -12.50 26.49 -7.41
N SER A 120 -11.51 25.85 -8.02
CA SER A 120 -11.42 24.39 -8.09
C SER A 120 -11.23 23.76 -6.71
N ALA A 121 -10.42 24.36 -5.84
CA ALA A 121 -10.21 23.87 -4.48
C ALA A 121 -11.52 23.81 -3.68
N ALA A 122 -12.30 24.89 -3.69
CA ALA A 122 -13.59 24.94 -3.01
C ALA A 122 -14.61 23.93 -3.59
N MET A 123 -14.68 23.84 -4.92
CA MET A 123 -15.57 22.89 -5.59
C MET A 123 -15.20 21.43 -5.28
N ILE A 124 -13.91 21.07 -5.34
CA ILE A 124 -13.46 19.70 -5.06
C ILE A 124 -13.62 19.36 -3.58
N ALA A 125 -13.34 20.30 -2.67
CA ALA A 125 -13.56 20.12 -1.25
C ALA A 125 -15.03 19.79 -0.94
N GLN A 126 -15.96 20.55 -1.55
CA GLN A 126 -17.39 20.26 -1.42
C GLN A 126 -17.74 18.90 -2.04
N ALA A 127 -17.18 18.55 -3.20
CA ALA A 127 -17.42 17.27 -3.85
C ALA A 127 -16.87 16.07 -3.03
N ILE A 128 -15.79 16.25 -2.23
CA ILE A 128 -15.32 15.24 -1.26
C ILE A 128 -16.35 15.05 -0.14
N VAL A 129 -16.92 16.13 0.38
CA VAL A 129 -17.99 16.06 1.40
C VAL A 129 -19.23 15.40 0.85
N ASP A 130 -19.63 15.76 -0.37
CA ASP A 130 -20.79 15.19 -1.05
C ASP A 130 -20.62 13.69 -1.34
N TRP A 131 -19.39 13.25 -1.63
CA TRP A 131 -19.07 11.83 -1.85
C TRP A 131 -19.35 10.96 -0.61
N ARG A 132 -18.99 11.43 0.57
CA ARG A 132 -19.10 10.67 1.84
C ARG A 132 -20.50 10.69 2.46
N GLY A 133 -21.50 11.21 1.77
CA GLY A 133 -22.90 11.17 2.18
C GLY A 133 -23.32 12.34 3.06
N PRO A 134 -23.45 13.54 2.50
CA PRO A 134 -24.12 14.62 3.17
C PRO A 134 -25.62 14.35 3.25
N GLU A 135 -26.28 14.90 4.24
CA GLU A 135 -27.73 15.08 4.23
C GLU A 135 -28.12 16.14 3.18
N LEU A 136 -28.08 15.76 1.90
CA LEU A 136 -28.51 16.62 0.81
C LEU A 136 -30.04 16.56 0.68
N ALA A 137 -30.65 17.71 0.44
CA ALA A 137 -32.04 17.75 0.01
C ALA A 137 -32.20 16.94 -1.30
N PRO A 138 -33.36 16.29 -1.55
CA PRO A 138 -33.55 15.45 -2.75
C PRO A 138 -33.25 16.14 -4.06
N ALA A 139 -33.52 17.45 -4.18
CA ALA A 139 -33.23 18.23 -5.38
C ALA A 139 -31.72 18.41 -5.60
N ASP A 140 -30.95 18.65 -4.55
CA ASP A 140 -29.50 18.82 -4.59
C ASP A 140 -28.82 17.48 -4.90
N HIS A 141 -29.32 16.39 -4.34
CA HIS A 141 -28.86 15.05 -4.67
C HIS A 141 -29.07 14.73 -6.17
N ALA A 142 -30.24 15.05 -6.73
CA ALA A 142 -30.51 14.85 -8.15
C ALA A 142 -29.58 15.69 -9.03
N ALA A 143 -29.30 16.95 -8.64
CA ALA A 143 -28.36 17.81 -9.34
C ALA A 143 -26.92 17.27 -9.29
N LEU A 144 -26.48 16.78 -8.16
CA LEU A 144 -25.17 16.12 -7.99
C LEU A 144 -25.05 14.89 -8.89
N MET A 145 -26.03 14.00 -8.87
CA MET A 145 -26.06 12.82 -9.74
C MET A 145 -25.99 13.18 -11.21
N ALA A 146 -26.72 14.24 -11.63
CA ALA A 146 -26.67 14.72 -13.01
C ALA A 146 -25.27 15.17 -13.44
N GLN A 147 -24.51 15.81 -12.55
CA GLN A 147 -23.13 16.23 -12.81
C GLN A 147 -22.19 15.02 -13.00
N TYR A 148 -22.27 14.00 -12.14
CA TYR A 148 -21.49 12.77 -12.27
C TYR A 148 -21.84 12.01 -13.55
N LEU A 149 -23.12 11.93 -13.92
CA LEU A 149 -23.56 11.34 -15.19
C LEU A 149 -23.04 12.11 -16.41
N ALA A 150 -23.05 13.44 -16.34
CA ALA A 150 -22.50 14.29 -17.43
C ALA A 150 -21.00 14.05 -17.60
N ARG A 151 -20.24 13.98 -16.49
CA ARG A 151 -18.82 13.60 -16.51
C ARG A 151 -18.61 12.22 -17.10
N GLY A 152 -19.38 11.23 -16.68
CA GLY A 152 -19.28 9.86 -17.17
C GLY A 152 -19.52 9.74 -18.68
N ARG A 153 -20.45 10.54 -19.24
CA ARG A 153 -20.65 10.60 -20.69
C ARG A 153 -19.46 11.20 -21.42
N ALA A 154 -18.74 12.12 -20.81
CA ALA A 154 -17.56 12.75 -21.40
C ALA A 154 -16.31 11.87 -21.33
N THR A 155 -16.14 11.07 -20.25
CA THR A 155 -14.95 10.24 -20.01
C THR A 155 -15.14 8.78 -20.42
N GLY A 156 -16.37 8.32 -20.63
CA GLY A 156 -16.70 6.91 -20.88
C GLY A 156 -16.78 6.06 -19.62
N GLU A 157 -16.54 6.64 -18.42
CA GLU A 157 -16.54 5.95 -17.15
C GLU A 157 -17.55 6.61 -16.19
N ILE A 158 -18.59 5.88 -15.81
CA ILE A 158 -19.66 6.39 -14.94
C ILE A 158 -19.37 5.91 -13.51
N TYR A 159 -19.03 6.85 -12.64
CA TYR A 159 -18.96 6.64 -11.19
C TYR A 159 -19.98 7.58 -10.55
N LEU A 160 -20.76 7.06 -9.61
CA LEU A 160 -21.69 7.83 -8.81
C LEU A 160 -21.19 7.84 -7.36
N PRO A 161 -21.31 8.97 -6.65
CA PRO A 161 -20.95 9.02 -5.24
C PRO A 161 -21.82 8.02 -4.46
N PRO A 162 -21.21 7.13 -3.66
CA PRO A 162 -21.95 6.10 -2.93
C PRO A 162 -22.77 6.67 -1.78
N GLY A 163 -22.48 7.88 -1.33
CA GLY A 163 -23.06 8.43 -0.11
C GLY A 163 -22.53 7.79 1.17
N GLU A 164 -21.34 7.22 1.12
CA GLU A 164 -20.67 6.51 2.21
C GLU A 164 -19.23 7.01 2.37
N PRO A 165 -18.63 6.88 3.56
CA PRO A 165 -17.24 7.23 3.79
C PRO A 165 -16.30 6.51 2.80
N PHE A 166 -15.22 7.18 2.43
CA PHE A 166 -14.16 6.56 1.62
C PHE A 166 -13.60 5.33 2.33
N GLU A 167 -13.58 4.20 1.65
CA GLU A 167 -12.92 2.96 2.11
C GLU A 167 -11.46 2.91 1.64
N ASN A 168 -11.18 3.55 0.49
CA ASN A 168 -9.86 3.62 -0.10
C ASN A 168 -9.53 5.05 -0.54
N LEU A 169 -8.28 5.47 -0.31
CA LEU A 169 -7.81 6.80 -0.77
C LEU A 169 -7.81 6.96 -2.30
N ASP A 170 -7.80 5.88 -3.06
CA ASP A 170 -7.87 5.96 -4.52
C ASP A 170 -9.25 6.45 -5.02
N GLU A 171 -10.30 6.26 -4.23
CA GLU A 171 -11.65 6.78 -4.51
C GLU A 171 -11.68 8.31 -4.57
N VAL A 172 -10.77 9.00 -3.88
CA VAL A 172 -10.63 10.46 -3.98
C VAL A 172 -10.38 10.89 -5.43
N GLY A 173 -9.80 10.03 -6.26
CA GLY A 173 -9.65 10.24 -7.70
C GLY A 173 -10.95 10.25 -8.49
N LEU A 174 -12.03 9.68 -7.94
CA LEU A 174 -13.34 9.60 -8.57
C LEU A 174 -14.21 10.82 -8.27
N VAL A 175 -13.81 11.64 -7.30
CA VAL A 175 -14.54 12.85 -6.90
C VAL A 175 -14.62 13.85 -8.05
N LEU A 176 -15.74 14.56 -8.15
CA LEU A 176 -15.98 15.53 -9.20
C LEU A 176 -14.93 16.66 -9.16
N GLY A 177 -14.35 16.99 -10.33
CA GLY A 177 -13.30 17.99 -10.46
C GLY A 177 -11.88 17.49 -10.15
N MET A 178 -11.71 16.31 -9.55
CA MET A 178 -10.38 15.75 -9.27
C MET A 178 -9.68 15.35 -10.58
N THR A 179 -8.44 15.81 -10.73
CA THR A 179 -7.57 15.40 -11.84
C THR A 179 -6.52 14.40 -11.34
N PRO A 180 -5.98 13.50 -12.19
CA PRO A 180 -4.92 12.57 -11.78
C PRO A 180 -3.71 13.29 -11.16
N ALA A 181 -3.26 14.40 -11.76
CA ALA A 181 -2.14 15.18 -11.25
C ALA A 181 -2.40 15.81 -9.87
N LEU A 182 -3.63 16.26 -9.62
CA LEU A 182 -4.01 16.85 -8.33
C LEU A 182 -4.16 15.75 -7.27
N ARG A 183 -4.79 14.61 -7.63
CA ARG A 183 -4.89 13.43 -6.77
C ARG A 183 -3.50 12.96 -6.32
N ASP A 184 -2.55 12.83 -7.24
CA ASP A 184 -1.21 12.33 -6.94
C ASP A 184 -0.44 13.28 -5.99
N ARG A 185 -0.70 14.59 -6.10
CA ARG A 185 -0.16 15.58 -5.14
C ARG A 185 -0.88 15.57 -3.81
N LEU A 186 -2.18 15.33 -3.79
CA LEU A 186 -3.00 15.34 -2.57
C LEU A 186 -2.82 14.07 -1.73
N ARG A 187 -2.74 12.91 -2.38
CA ARG A 187 -2.72 11.57 -1.74
C ARG A 187 -1.71 11.41 -0.60
N PRO A 188 -0.46 11.89 -0.67
CA PRO A 188 0.50 11.76 0.43
C PRO A 188 0.08 12.44 1.73
N HIS A 189 -0.79 13.45 1.65
CA HIS A 189 -1.28 14.28 2.76
C HIS A 189 -2.58 13.75 3.37
N LEU A 190 -3.15 12.67 2.82
CA LEU A 190 -4.39 12.06 3.29
C LEU A 190 -4.14 10.76 4.05
N SER A 191 -5.04 10.48 5.01
CA SER A 191 -5.09 9.20 5.72
C SER A 191 -6.51 8.88 6.16
N LEU A 192 -6.96 7.63 5.97
CA LEU A 192 -8.22 7.13 6.52
C LEU A 192 -8.07 6.60 7.95
N ALA A 193 -6.84 6.52 8.45
CA ALA A 193 -6.53 5.92 9.74
C ALA A 193 -6.64 6.89 10.91
N THR A 194 -6.66 8.20 10.68
CA THR A 194 -6.78 9.24 11.71
C THR A 194 -8.25 9.43 12.11
N LEU A 195 -8.50 9.70 13.37
CA LEU A 195 -9.83 9.97 13.91
C LEU A 195 -10.05 11.44 14.32
N ASP A 196 -8.98 12.23 14.26
CA ASP A 196 -8.94 13.63 14.64
C ASP A 196 -8.39 14.48 13.50
N ASP A 197 -8.52 15.79 13.66
CA ASP A 197 -7.83 16.76 12.82
C ASP A 197 -6.30 16.58 12.88
N PRO A 198 -5.57 16.93 11.81
CA PRO A 198 -4.13 16.73 11.77
C PRO A 198 -3.42 17.56 12.85
N ALA A 199 -2.55 16.89 13.61
CA ALA A 199 -1.74 17.54 14.64
C ALA A 199 -0.67 18.44 13.98
N PRO A 200 -0.62 19.74 14.27
CA PRO A 200 0.32 20.67 13.62
C PRO A 200 1.78 20.29 13.77
N ALA A 201 2.15 19.68 14.92
CA ALA A 201 3.51 19.23 15.20
C ALA A 201 3.97 18.03 14.34
N LEU A 202 3.03 17.31 13.73
CA LEU A 202 3.27 16.12 12.90
C LEU A 202 2.96 16.38 11.42
N ALA A 203 2.35 17.53 11.12
CA ALA A 203 1.92 17.91 9.78
C ALA A 203 3.12 18.11 8.85
N ASP A 204 3.03 17.59 7.66
CA ASP A 204 3.96 17.90 6.59
C ASP A 204 3.79 19.35 6.10
N PRO A 205 4.70 19.89 5.27
CA PRO A 205 4.65 21.30 4.86
C PRO A 205 3.34 21.73 4.20
N ALA A 206 2.66 20.86 3.43
CA ALA A 206 1.41 21.20 2.77
C ALA A 206 0.25 21.26 3.76
N VAL A 207 0.16 20.28 4.66
CA VAL A 207 -0.86 20.27 5.73
C VAL A 207 -0.61 21.42 6.71
N ALA A 208 0.65 21.69 7.08
CA ALA A 208 1.01 22.81 7.94
C ALA A 208 0.61 24.15 7.30
N ALA A 209 0.83 24.33 6.00
CA ALA A 209 0.40 25.52 5.27
C ALA A 209 -1.13 25.67 5.25
N ALA A 210 -1.87 24.56 5.08
CA ALA A 210 -3.33 24.57 5.15
C ALA A 210 -3.85 24.96 6.54
N LEU A 211 -3.28 24.38 7.60
CA LEU A 211 -3.63 24.71 8.98
C LEU A 211 -3.33 26.18 9.32
N ALA A 212 -2.21 26.70 8.85
CA ALA A 212 -1.83 28.11 9.07
C ALA A 212 -2.84 29.09 8.46
N GLN A 213 -3.48 28.74 7.33
CA GLN A 213 -4.53 29.56 6.71
C GLN A 213 -5.82 29.61 7.56
N LEU A 214 -6.09 28.57 8.33
CA LEU A 214 -7.29 28.47 9.17
C LEU A 214 -7.11 29.13 10.55
N GLY A 215 -5.91 29.47 10.92
CA GLY A 215 -5.57 30.13 12.17
C GLY A 215 -5.24 29.17 13.33
N PRO A 216 -4.89 29.69 14.51
CA PRO A 216 -4.30 28.91 15.60
C PRO A 216 -5.24 27.91 16.29
N ALA A 217 -6.55 27.98 16.04
CA ALA A 217 -7.51 27.02 16.57
C ALA A 217 -7.62 25.73 15.71
N ALA A 218 -7.08 25.77 14.48
CA ALA A 218 -7.09 24.61 13.59
C ALA A 218 -6.06 23.57 14.05
N GLY A 219 -6.48 22.32 14.18
CA GLY A 219 -5.63 21.22 14.65
C GLY A 219 -5.41 21.22 16.16
N ALA A 220 -6.26 21.90 16.94
CA ALA A 220 -6.32 21.72 18.38
C ALA A 220 -6.77 20.29 18.67
N ALA A 221 -5.81 19.44 19.09
CA ALA A 221 -6.03 18.02 19.29
C ALA A 221 -7.18 17.77 20.28
N THR A 222 -8.25 17.19 19.83
CA THR A 222 -9.15 16.43 20.68
C THR A 222 -8.38 15.18 21.09
N THR A 223 -8.38 14.87 22.39
CA THR A 223 -7.64 13.74 22.95
C THR A 223 -8.29 12.43 22.58
N THR A 224 -8.17 12.01 21.32
CA THR A 224 -8.60 10.66 20.94
C THR A 224 -7.53 9.64 21.32
N PRO A 225 -7.88 8.56 21.99
CA PRO A 225 -6.91 7.54 22.37
C PRO A 225 -6.43 6.81 21.12
N GLY A 226 -5.15 6.99 20.81
CA GLY A 226 -4.45 6.20 19.82
C GLY A 226 -3.88 7.01 18.65
N ILE A 227 -2.63 6.74 18.33
CA ILE A 227 -1.90 7.31 17.19
C ILE A 227 -1.82 6.26 16.10
N ALA A 228 -2.18 6.61 14.88
CA ALA A 228 -2.03 5.72 13.74
C ALA A 228 -0.64 5.87 13.09
N PHE A 229 -0.08 4.73 12.72
CA PHE A 229 1.20 4.64 12.00
C PHE A 229 1.03 3.79 10.75
N SER A 230 1.63 4.24 9.65
CA SER A 230 1.91 3.40 8.49
C SER A 230 3.30 2.79 8.63
N ILE A 231 3.42 1.51 8.33
CA ILE A 231 4.69 0.79 8.39
C ILE A 231 4.86 0.04 7.09
N GLU A 232 5.98 0.29 6.41
CA GLU A 232 6.36 -0.42 5.20
C GLU A 232 7.67 -1.17 5.46
N ALA A 233 7.65 -2.49 5.25
CA ALA A 233 8.78 -3.38 5.43
C ALA A 233 9.20 -3.98 4.09
N TYR A 234 10.40 -3.63 3.64
CA TYR A 234 11.03 -4.19 2.46
C TYR A 234 12.12 -5.17 2.87
N ALA A 235 11.86 -6.46 2.66
CA ALA A 235 12.77 -7.55 2.99
C ALA A 235 13.48 -8.09 1.75
N GLU A 236 14.77 -8.41 1.90
CA GLU A 236 15.60 -9.01 0.86
C GLU A 236 16.43 -10.16 1.43
N THR A 237 16.33 -11.35 0.83
CA THR A 237 17.10 -12.54 1.20
C THR A 237 17.16 -13.54 0.06
N GLY A 238 18.32 -14.18 -0.16
CA GLY A 238 18.51 -15.23 -1.17
C GLY A 238 18.14 -14.81 -2.61
N GLY A 239 18.23 -13.51 -2.93
CA GLY A 239 17.81 -12.94 -4.21
C GLY A 239 16.30 -12.68 -4.34
N ALA A 240 15.49 -13.12 -3.37
CA ALA A 240 14.07 -12.80 -3.30
C ALA A 240 13.84 -11.49 -2.55
N ARG A 241 12.76 -10.80 -2.93
CA ARG A 241 12.31 -9.54 -2.34
C ARG A 241 10.84 -9.63 -2.00
N PHE A 242 10.46 -8.99 -0.90
CA PHE A 242 9.08 -8.92 -0.47
C PHE A 242 8.81 -7.59 0.23
N THR A 243 7.66 -6.98 -0.06
CA THR A 243 7.23 -5.75 0.59
C THR A 243 5.90 -5.97 1.28
N ARG A 244 5.87 -5.70 2.59
CA ARG A 244 4.65 -5.68 3.39
C ARG A 244 4.36 -4.26 3.83
N ARG A 245 3.10 -3.88 3.74
CA ARG A 245 2.60 -2.61 4.28
C ARG A 245 1.53 -2.87 5.31
N ALA A 246 1.58 -2.15 6.43
CA ALA A 246 0.54 -2.20 7.44
C ALA A 246 0.20 -0.78 7.90
N VAL A 247 -1.06 -0.58 8.29
CA VAL A 247 -1.50 0.60 9.03
C VAL A 247 -1.99 0.12 10.38
N VAL A 248 -1.42 0.67 11.44
CA VAL A 248 -1.69 0.25 12.81
C VAL A 248 -2.07 1.46 13.66
N ARG A 249 -3.05 1.29 14.55
CA ARG A 249 -3.38 2.27 15.58
C ARG A 249 -2.85 1.78 16.92
N ILE A 250 -2.03 2.60 17.56
CA ILE A 250 -1.42 2.34 18.86
C ILE A 250 -2.23 3.09 19.93
N GLY A 251 -2.58 2.42 21.02
CA GLY A 251 -3.36 2.98 22.12
C GLY A 251 -4.53 2.09 22.50
N ALA A 252 -5.29 2.49 23.52
CA ALA A 252 -6.44 1.71 23.98
C ALA A 252 -7.50 1.60 22.88
N THR A 253 -7.75 0.39 22.43
CA THR A 253 -8.84 0.08 21.49
C THR A 253 -10.12 -0.19 22.25
N GLN A 254 -11.27 -0.12 21.57
CA GLN A 254 -12.56 -0.50 22.16
C GLN A 254 -12.59 -1.95 22.70
N SER A 255 -11.72 -2.82 22.15
CA SER A 255 -11.55 -4.21 22.59
C SER A 255 -10.57 -4.38 23.75
N GLY A 256 -10.01 -3.30 24.32
CA GLY A 256 -9.02 -3.34 25.40
C GLY A 256 -7.61 -3.78 24.94
N ARG A 257 -7.37 -3.93 23.65
CA ARG A 257 -6.05 -4.24 23.09
C ARG A 257 -5.18 -3.00 23.03
N ALA A 258 -3.86 -3.17 23.18
CA ALA A 258 -2.89 -2.08 23.11
C ALA A 258 -2.70 -1.51 21.70
N TYR A 259 -3.12 -2.22 20.66
CA TYR A 259 -3.10 -1.78 19.27
C TYR A 259 -4.18 -2.46 18.43
N ALA A 260 -4.47 -1.88 17.27
CA ALA A 260 -5.33 -2.46 16.23
C ALA A 260 -4.63 -2.36 14.88
N ILE A 261 -4.68 -3.43 14.10
CA ILE A 261 -4.25 -3.44 12.69
C ILE A 261 -5.46 -2.99 11.87
N LEU A 262 -5.29 -1.88 11.13
CA LEU A 262 -6.32 -1.29 10.29
C LEU A 262 -6.22 -1.75 8.83
N ALA A 263 -4.99 -1.98 8.36
CA ALA A 263 -4.70 -2.55 7.05
C ALA A 263 -3.45 -3.42 7.12
N TRP A 264 -3.41 -4.47 6.29
CA TRP A 264 -2.28 -5.40 6.18
C TRP A 264 -2.22 -5.91 4.75
N ASP A 265 -1.34 -5.31 3.94
CA ASP A 265 -1.31 -5.52 2.51
C ASP A 265 0.08 -5.92 2.03
N GLN A 266 0.12 -6.66 0.92
CA GLN A 266 1.33 -6.83 0.13
C GLN A 266 1.42 -5.63 -0.81
N ALA A 267 2.52 -4.87 -0.73
CA ALA A 267 2.77 -3.83 -1.73
C ALA A 267 3.35 -4.44 -3.02
N PRO A 268 2.95 -3.95 -4.20
CA PRO A 268 3.46 -4.42 -5.48
C PRO A 268 4.94 -4.20 -5.68
#